data_a4a75b5239a9581a72196012fb7dd3c2
#
_entry.id   a4a75b5239a9581a72196012fb7dd3c2
#
_cell.length_a   1.000
_cell.length_b   1.000
_cell.length_c   1.000
_cell.angle_alpha   90.00
_cell.angle_beta   90.00
_cell.angle_gamma   90.00
#
_symmetry.space_group_name_H-M   'P 1'
#
loop_
_entity.id
_entity.type
_entity.pdbx_description
1 polymer ?
#
loop_
_entity_poly.entity_id
_entity_poly.type
_entity_poly.pdbx_seq_one_letter_code
_entity_poly.pdbx_strand_id
1 'polypeptide(L)'
;MKTFALALGAGGARGLAHIAIVEALDEMGVKPVAIAGVSIGAVIGAGYAAGMSGRAMRRHLIALAHDRGEVLRRVMSARAVAWSEILSAGFGNPLVVDGAKFCEAFIADLVPQSFADLTIPLTLIAADLHTREALSFTEGPLKPAVAASMAVPGLVRPIEHDGRVLVDGGVVDPLPFAALRHKADVIVAVDVSGGVAEPESIPDPWETLFAAITVMGHTIVAEKLKSGAPDLLVRPNIGIFRMLDFFQASAILRAAEPVKAEVKERLGKLLAD
;
A
#
# COMPACT_ATOMS: atom_id res chain seq x y z
N MET A 1 -25.31 -15.29 -2.63
CA MET A 1 -23.85 -15.25 -2.40
C MET A 1 -23.57 -14.01 -1.56
N LYS A 2 -22.86 -14.17 -0.46
CA LYS A 2 -22.49 -13.06 0.42
C LYS A 2 -21.61 -12.05 -0.31
N THR A 3 -21.69 -10.80 0.11
CA THR A 3 -20.79 -9.72 -0.34
C THR A 3 -19.50 -9.71 0.48
N PHE A 4 -18.42 -9.20 -0.09
CA PHE A 4 -17.20 -9.00 0.67
C PHE A 4 -16.57 -7.63 0.43
N ALA A 5 -15.82 -7.14 1.43
CA ALA A 5 -15.00 -5.94 1.35
C ALA A 5 -13.52 -6.31 1.56
N LEU A 6 -12.61 -5.55 0.94
CA LEU A 6 -11.18 -5.87 0.87
C LEU A 6 -10.34 -4.77 1.51
N ALA A 7 -9.59 -5.11 2.56
CA ALA A 7 -8.59 -4.24 3.17
C ALA A 7 -7.17 -4.63 2.71
N LEU A 8 -6.44 -3.66 2.18
CA LEU A 8 -5.07 -3.81 1.67
C LEU A 8 -4.10 -3.02 2.56
N GLY A 9 -3.25 -3.75 3.28
CA GLY A 9 -2.34 -3.19 4.26
C GLY A 9 -1.11 -2.50 3.69
N ALA A 10 -0.41 -1.76 4.57
CA ALA A 10 0.90 -1.18 4.32
C ALA A 10 2.01 -2.25 4.31
N GLY A 11 3.12 -2.00 3.59
CA GLY A 11 4.25 -2.94 3.58
C GLY A 11 5.37 -2.58 2.61
N GLY A 12 5.33 -1.43 1.96
CA GLY A 12 6.31 -1.03 0.95
C GLY A 12 6.36 -2.03 -0.20
N ALA A 13 7.56 -2.44 -0.65
CA ALA A 13 7.73 -3.38 -1.76
C ALA A 13 7.01 -4.73 -1.52
N ARG A 14 6.93 -5.20 -0.27
CA ARG A 14 6.17 -6.41 0.08
C ARG A 14 4.71 -6.34 -0.32
N GLY A 15 4.13 -5.14 -0.36
CA GLY A 15 2.76 -4.90 -0.80
C GLY A 15 2.49 -5.21 -2.28
N LEU A 16 3.52 -5.44 -3.09
CA LEU A 16 3.35 -5.97 -4.44
C LEU A 16 2.66 -7.34 -4.43
N ALA A 17 2.71 -8.06 -3.30
CA ALA A 17 1.96 -9.30 -3.09
C ALA A 17 0.43 -9.12 -3.17
N HIS A 18 -0.11 -7.91 -2.93
CA HIS A 18 -1.53 -7.61 -3.14
C HIS A 18 -2.00 -7.94 -4.55
N ILE A 19 -1.10 -7.83 -5.54
CA ILE A 19 -1.43 -8.17 -6.95
C ILE A 19 -1.84 -9.63 -7.08
N ALA A 20 -1.20 -10.56 -6.36
CA ALA A 20 -1.59 -11.98 -6.38
C ALA A 20 -3.00 -12.19 -5.78
N ILE A 21 -3.38 -11.38 -4.79
CA ILE A 21 -4.74 -11.43 -4.22
C ILE A 21 -5.75 -10.94 -5.26
N VAL A 22 -5.48 -9.79 -5.91
CA VAL A 22 -6.34 -9.26 -6.97
C VAL A 22 -6.48 -10.27 -8.13
N GLU A 23 -5.39 -10.92 -8.54
CA GLU A 23 -5.44 -11.99 -9.55
C GLU A 23 -6.32 -13.17 -9.11
N ALA A 24 -6.25 -13.59 -7.84
CA ALA A 24 -7.10 -14.65 -7.32
C ALA A 24 -8.58 -14.27 -7.38
N LEU A 25 -8.93 -13.01 -7.02
CA LEU A 25 -10.30 -12.50 -7.10
C LEU A 25 -10.80 -12.45 -8.55
N ASP A 26 -9.95 -11.96 -9.48
CA ASP A 26 -10.26 -11.95 -10.91
C ASP A 26 -10.49 -13.36 -11.47
N GLU A 27 -9.66 -14.32 -11.05
CA GLU A 27 -9.78 -15.75 -11.46
C GLU A 27 -11.02 -16.43 -10.87
N MET A 28 -11.51 -15.97 -9.71
CA MET A 28 -12.79 -16.40 -9.11
C MET A 28 -14.00 -15.70 -9.76
N GLY A 29 -13.79 -14.63 -10.54
CA GLY A 29 -14.87 -13.84 -11.10
C GLY A 29 -15.65 -13.04 -10.06
N VAL A 30 -15.05 -12.73 -8.89
CA VAL A 30 -15.69 -11.97 -7.81
C VAL A 30 -15.00 -10.62 -7.60
N LYS A 31 -15.79 -9.62 -7.17
CA LYS A 31 -15.27 -8.28 -6.85
C LYS A 31 -15.74 -7.83 -5.48
N PRO A 32 -14.90 -7.11 -4.71
CA PRO A 32 -15.31 -6.52 -3.45
C PRO A 32 -16.32 -5.38 -3.68
N VAL A 33 -17.26 -5.23 -2.76
CA VAL A 33 -18.23 -4.11 -2.78
C VAL A 33 -17.64 -2.82 -2.22
N ALA A 34 -16.51 -2.90 -1.52
CA ALA A 34 -15.73 -1.76 -1.02
C ALA A 34 -14.28 -2.18 -0.78
N ILE A 35 -13.35 -1.22 -0.94
CA ILE A 35 -11.92 -1.41 -0.68
C ILE A 35 -11.47 -0.37 0.34
N ALA A 36 -10.58 -0.76 1.27
CA ALA A 36 -9.79 0.16 2.09
C ALA A 36 -8.30 -0.12 1.84
N GLY A 37 -7.52 0.93 1.63
CA GLY A 37 -6.09 0.81 1.34
C GLY A 37 -5.24 1.80 2.09
N VAL A 38 -4.00 1.42 2.40
CA VAL A 38 -3.02 2.28 3.04
C VAL A 38 -1.64 2.07 2.43
N SER A 39 -0.88 3.15 2.19
CA SER A 39 0.46 3.08 1.60
C SER A 39 0.44 2.37 0.24
N ILE A 40 1.25 1.34 0.05
CA ILE A 40 1.22 0.51 -1.16
C ILE A 40 -0.16 -0.14 -1.40
N GLY A 41 -0.89 -0.48 -0.33
CA GLY A 41 -2.26 -0.96 -0.43
C GLY A 41 -3.22 0.09 -0.99
N ALA A 42 -2.94 1.39 -0.79
CA ALA A 42 -3.68 2.49 -1.42
C ALA A 42 -3.47 2.51 -2.94
N VAL A 43 -2.24 2.30 -3.40
CA VAL A 43 -1.88 2.26 -4.84
C VAL A 43 -2.59 1.10 -5.54
N ILE A 44 -2.41 -0.11 -4.98
CA ILE A 44 -3.01 -1.32 -5.59
C ILE A 44 -4.55 -1.26 -5.50
N GLY A 45 -5.08 -0.78 -4.36
CA GLY A 45 -6.51 -0.60 -4.16
C GLY A 45 -7.12 0.41 -5.14
N ALA A 46 -6.45 1.54 -5.38
CA ALA A 46 -6.90 2.56 -6.33
C ALA A 46 -6.91 2.02 -7.76
N GLY A 47 -5.85 1.33 -8.19
CA GLY A 47 -5.81 0.69 -9.50
C GLY A 47 -6.91 -0.36 -9.69
N TYR A 48 -7.16 -1.19 -8.66
CA TYR A 48 -8.24 -2.18 -8.70
C TYR A 48 -9.62 -1.56 -8.70
N ALA A 49 -9.83 -0.55 -7.86
CA ALA A 49 -11.08 0.22 -7.84
C ALA A 49 -11.35 0.97 -9.14
N ALA A 50 -10.31 1.36 -9.88
CA ALA A 50 -10.39 1.94 -11.22
C ALA A 50 -10.69 0.91 -12.32
N GLY A 51 -10.76 -0.38 -12.00
CA GLY A 51 -11.08 -1.45 -12.94
C GLY A 51 -9.88 -2.18 -13.54
N MET A 52 -8.64 -1.91 -13.09
CA MET A 52 -7.48 -2.68 -13.53
C MET A 52 -7.55 -4.11 -13.01
N SER A 53 -7.29 -5.09 -13.88
CA SER A 53 -7.12 -6.48 -13.44
C SER A 53 -5.74 -6.71 -12.80
N GLY A 54 -5.64 -7.70 -11.91
CA GLY A 54 -4.38 -8.10 -11.31
C GLY A 54 -3.32 -8.47 -12.35
N ARG A 55 -3.72 -9.11 -13.45
CA ARG A 55 -2.83 -9.43 -14.58
C ARG A 55 -2.30 -8.16 -15.27
N ALA A 56 -3.11 -7.12 -15.42
CA ALA A 56 -2.68 -5.84 -15.97
C ALA A 56 -1.69 -5.14 -15.05
N MET A 57 -1.97 -5.12 -13.72
CA MET A 57 -1.06 -4.58 -12.71
C MET A 57 0.29 -5.30 -12.72
N ARG A 58 0.28 -6.64 -12.76
CA ARG A 58 1.51 -7.46 -12.83
C ARG A 58 2.33 -7.11 -14.06
N ARG A 59 1.73 -7.02 -15.24
CA ARG A 59 2.44 -6.65 -16.48
C ARG A 59 3.07 -5.27 -16.39
N HIS A 60 2.30 -4.28 -15.89
CA HIS A 60 2.79 -2.91 -15.71
C HIS A 60 3.99 -2.87 -14.76
N LEU A 61 3.89 -3.53 -13.61
CA LEU A 61 4.96 -3.59 -12.62
C LEU A 61 6.22 -4.27 -13.15
N ILE A 62 6.06 -5.40 -13.85
CA ILE A 62 7.19 -6.14 -14.42
C ILE A 62 7.87 -5.29 -15.51
N ALA A 63 7.11 -4.65 -16.40
CA ALA A 63 7.67 -3.77 -17.43
C ALA A 63 8.48 -2.63 -16.80
N LEU A 64 7.95 -1.99 -15.76
CA LEU A 64 8.63 -0.94 -15.02
C LEU A 64 9.91 -1.46 -14.32
N ALA A 65 9.86 -2.62 -13.67
CA ALA A 65 11.01 -3.20 -12.98
C ALA A 65 12.17 -3.63 -13.91
N HIS A 66 11.88 -3.92 -15.19
CA HIS A 66 12.90 -4.27 -16.19
C HIS A 66 13.65 -3.05 -16.75
N ASP A 67 13.04 -1.89 -16.71
CA ASP A 67 13.66 -0.64 -17.19
C ASP A 67 14.18 0.19 -15.99
N ARG A 68 15.36 -0.23 -15.49
CA ARG A 68 16.01 0.48 -14.37
C ARG A 68 16.35 1.94 -14.73
N GLY A 69 16.65 2.23 -16.01
CA GLY A 69 16.94 3.58 -16.47
C GLY A 69 15.71 4.47 -16.39
N GLU A 70 14.56 3.97 -16.83
CA GLU A 70 13.28 4.65 -16.74
C GLU A 70 12.84 4.86 -15.27
N VAL A 71 12.96 3.82 -14.41
CA VAL A 71 12.69 3.97 -12.99
C VAL A 71 13.55 5.06 -12.35
N LEU A 72 14.87 5.05 -12.63
CA LEU A 72 15.78 6.07 -12.11
C LEU A 72 15.40 7.47 -12.62
N ARG A 73 15.09 7.61 -13.91
CA ARG A 73 14.63 8.87 -14.50
C ARG A 73 13.36 9.39 -13.81
N ARG A 74 12.37 8.52 -13.60
CA ARG A 74 11.11 8.86 -12.92
C ARG A 74 11.33 9.24 -11.45
N VAL A 75 12.16 8.51 -10.71
CA VAL A 75 12.54 8.84 -9.33
C VAL A 75 13.25 10.19 -9.27
N MET A 76 14.19 10.44 -10.21
CA MET A 76 14.90 11.71 -10.26
C MET A 76 13.98 12.89 -10.60
N SER A 77 12.99 12.70 -11.48
CA SER A 77 11.97 13.72 -11.77
C SER A 77 11.02 13.99 -10.60
N ALA A 78 10.80 12.99 -9.75
CA ALA A 78 9.95 13.08 -8.55
C ALA A 78 10.68 13.63 -7.32
N ARG A 79 11.98 13.96 -7.40
CA ARG A 79 12.72 14.51 -6.24
C ARG A 79 12.09 15.81 -5.74
N ALA A 80 12.01 15.91 -4.41
CA ALA A 80 11.44 17.08 -3.72
C ALA A 80 12.38 18.27 -3.65
N VAL A 81 13.72 18.03 -3.75
CA VAL A 81 14.76 19.04 -3.42
C VAL A 81 15.70 19.22 -4.60
N ALA A 82 16.00 20.48 -4.96
CA ALA A 82 17.02 20.80 -5.93
C ALA A 82 18.43 20.60 -5.33
N TRP A 83 19.43 20.30 -6.18
CA TRP A 83 20.83 20.13 -5.75
C TRP A 83 21.37 21.33 -4.96
N SER A 84 20.91 22.55 -5.27
CA SER A 84 21.30 23.78 -4.60
C SER A 84 20.83 23.85 -3.13
N GLU A 85 19.68 23.25 -2.82
CA GLU A 85 19.12 23.21 -1.46
C GLU A 85 19.82 22.17 -0.58
N ILE A 86 20.31 21.07 -1.18
CA ILE A 86 21.08 20.03 -0.47
C ILE A 86 22.41 20.60 0.05
N LEU A 87 23.05 21.45 -0.75
CA LEU A 87 24.32 22.10 -0.39
C LEU A 87 24.17 23.16 0.69
N SER A 88 23.00 23.80 0.80
CA SER A 88 22.75 24.88 1.77
C SER A 88 22.19 24.42 3.13
N ALA A 89 21.52 23.28 3.19
CA ALA A 89 20.76 22.83 4.37
C ALA A 89 21.51 21.85 5.30
N GLY A 90 22.71 21.40 4.96
CA GLY A 90 23.62 20.61 5.83
C GLY A 90 23.14 19.24 6.32
N PHE A 91 21.83 18.93 6.31
CA PHE A 91 21.22 17.71 6.85
C PHE A 91 19.99 17.20 6.07
N GLY A 92 19.79 17.64 4.82
CA GLY A 92 18.69 17.12 3.98
C GLY A 92 18.99 15.75 3.40
N ASN A 93 18.06 14.80 3.50
CA ASN A 93 18.17 13.56 2.77
C ASN A 93 18.00 13.84 1.26
N PRO A 94 19.02 13.63 0.41
CA PRO A 94 18.95 13.92 -1.01
C PRO A 94 17.97 13.01 -1.78
N LEU A 95 17.45 11.98 -1.14
CA LEU A 95 16.53 10.99 -1.71
C LEU A 95 15.06 11.26 -1.37
N VAL A 96 14.73 12.34 -0.66
CA VAL A 96 13.34 12.67 -0.36
C VAL A 96 12.57 12.97 -1.64
N VAL A 97 11.48 12.22 -1.83
CA VAL A 97 10.62 12.28 -3.00
C VAL A 97 9.41 13.18 -2.71
N ASP A 98 8.98 13.93 -3.71
CA ASP A 98 7.71 14.63 -3.71
C ASP A 98 6.59 13.65 -4.05
N GLY A 99 5.62 13.46 -3.14
CA GLY A 99 4.56 12.47 -3.30
C GLY A 99 3.65 12.75 -4.49
N ALA A 100 3.36 14.03 -4.80
CA ALA A 100 2.53 14.39 -5.95
C ALA A 100 3.25 14.07 -7.27
N LYS A 101 4.54 14.43 -7.37
CA LYS A 101 5.37 14.08 -8.53
C LYS A 101 5.57 12.57 -8.68
N PHE A 102 5.70 11.85 -7.56
CA PHE A 102 5.78 10.40 -7.58
C PHE A 102 4.49 9.78 -8.15
N CYS A 103 3.32 10.22 -7.66
CA CYS A 103 2.04 9.76 -8.18
C CYS A 103 1.89 10.07 -9.67
N GLU A 104 2.30 11.26 -10.12
CA GLU A 104 2.27 11.62 -11.53
C GLU A 104 3.21 10.73 -12.36
N ALA A 105 4.41 10.45 -11.86
CA ALA A 105 5.40 9.66 -12.59
C ALA A 105 5.07 8.16 -12.68
N PHE A 106 4.42 7.58 -11.64
CA PHE A 106 4.28 6.13 -11.53
C PHE A 106 2.83 5.63 -11.55
N ILE A 107 1.84 6.48 -11.24
CA ILE A 107 0.47 6.07 -10.97
C ILE A 107 -0.53 6.82 -11.87
N ALA A 108 -0.13 7.92 -12.52
CA ALA A 108 -1.03 8.80 -13.26
C ALA A 108 -1.89 8.08 -14.29
N ASP A 109 -1.31 7.10 -15.00
CA ASP A 109 -1.97 6.32 -16.04
C ASP A 109 -2.81 5.14 -15.47
N LEU A 110 -2.71 4.87 -14.16
CA LEU A 110 -3.32 3.73 -13.52
C LEU A 110 -4.63 4.06 -12.80
N VAL A 111 -4.83 5.33 -12.45
CA VAL A 111 -5.96 5.79 -11.64
C VAL A 111 -6.61 7.03 -12.24
N PRO A 112 -7.95 7.17 -12.12
CA PRO A 112 -8.67 8.35 -12.56
C PRO A 112 -8.37 9.58 -11.69
N GLN A 113 -8.95 10.74 -12.04
CA GLN A 113 -8.71 11.99 -11.32
C GLN A 113 -9.46 12.05 -9.99
N SER A 114 -10.62 11.40 -9.88
CA SER A 114 -11.52 11.51 -8.75
C SER A 114 -11.97 10.16 -8.22
N PHE A 115 -12.28 10.09 -6.92
CA PHE A 115 -12.96 8.94 -6.31
C PHE A 115 -14.31 8.65 -6.99
N ALA A 116 -14.99 9.68 -7.50
CA ALA A 116 -16.29 9.52 -8.19
C ALA A 116 -16.20 8.71 -9.49
N ASP A 117 -15.02 8.62 -10.08
CA ASP A 117 -14.77 7.87 -11.32
C ASP A 117 -14.42 6.40 -11.07
N LEU A 118 -14.36 5.97 -9.81
CA LEU A 118 -14.01 4.60 -9.43
C LEU A 118 -15.21 3.66 -9.61
N THR A 119 -14.94 2.43 -10.03
CA THR A 119 -15.97 1.39 -10.19
C THR A 119 -16.29 0.66 -8.88
N ILE A 120 -15.40 0.74 -7.90
CA ILE A 120 -15.57 0.16 -6.56
C ILE A 120 -15.31 1.27 -5.54
N PRO A 121 -16.20 1.48 -4.54
CA PRO A 121 -15.98 2.44 -3.46
C PRO A 121 -14.64 2.19 -2.75
N LEU A 122 -13.85 3.25 -2.60
CA LEU A 122 -12.50 3.20 -2.04
C LEU A 122 -12.39 4.11 -0.82
N THR A 123 -11.72 3.62 0.22
CA THR A 123 -11.28 4.40 1.39
C THR A 123 -9.77 4.36 1.45
N LEU A 124 -9.11 5.51 1.47
CA LEU A 124 -7.66 5.61 1.64
C LEU A 124 -7.34 6.22 3.00
N ILE A 125 -6.30 5.71 3.66
CA ILE A 125 -5.90 6.16 4.99
C ILE A 125 -4.58 6.92 4.92
N ALA A 126 -4.55 8.12 5.52
CA ALA A 126 -3.34 8.86 5.85
C ALA A 126 -3.31 9.17 7.36
N ALA A 127 -2.19 9.64 7.86
CA ALA A 127 -2.03 10.07 9.24
C ALA A 127 -1.79 11.58 9.32
N ASP A 128 -2.54 12.26 10.18
CA ASP A 128 -2.33 13.67 10.49
C ASP A 128 -1.27 13.79 11.60
N LEU A 129 -0.14 14.45 11.29
CA LEU A 129 0.96 14.64 12.25
C LEU A 129 0.59 15.50 13.46
N HIS A 130 -0.36 16.43 13.31
CA HIS A 130 -0.74 17.36 14.38
C HIS A 130 -1.75 16.72 15.33
N THR A 131 -2.82 16.12 14.79
CA THR A 131 -3.87 15.47 15.61
C THR A 131 -3.47 14.08 16.05
N ARG A 132 -2.48 13.44 15.35
CA ARG A 132 -2.03 12.05 15.58
C ARG A 132 -3.13 11.01 15.31
N GLU A 133 -4.05 11.35 14.42
CA GLU A 133 -5.22 10.53 14.09
C GLU A 133 -5.17 10.06 12.64
N ALA A 134 -5.89 8.98 12.36
CA ALA A 134 -6.11 8.52 11.00
C ALA A 134 -7.09 9.45 10.29
N LEU A 135 -6.74 9.88 9.07
CA LEU A 135 -7.62 10.58 8.16
C LEU A 135 -8.03 9.64 7.03
N SER A 136 -9.35 9.52 6.82
CA SER A 136 -9.92 8.70 5.74
C SER A 136 -10.34 9.58 4.56
N PHE A 137 -9.89 9.25 3.36
CA PHE A 137 -10.33 9.84 2.10
C PHE A 137 -11.29 8.88 1.40
N THR A 138 -12.48 9.36 1.05
CA THR A 138 -13.51 8.60 0.33
C THR A 138 -14.08 9.35 -0.86
N GLU A 139 -13.70 10.61 -1.05
CA GLU A 139 -14.19 11.51 -2.08
C GLU A 139 -13.14 12.55 -2.47
N GLY A 140 -13.42 13.33 -3.50
CA GLY A 140 -12.54 14.37 -4.00
C GLY A 140 -11.44 13.86 -4.95
N PRO A 141 -10.32 14.60 -5.07
CA PRO A 141 -9.21 14.23 -5.95
C PRO A 141 -8.49 12.96 -5.46
N LEU A 142 -8.37 11.94 -6.33
CA LEU A 142 -7.81 10.64 -5.95
C LEU A 142 -6.28 10.68 -5.80
N LYS A 143 -5.57 11.29 -6.74
CA LYS A 143 -4.10 11.32 -6.73
C LYS A 143 -3.51 11.97 -5.48
N PRO A 144 -3.99 13.14 -5.00
CA PRO A 144 -3.52 13.72 -3.73
C PRO A 144 -3.77 12.81 -2.52
N ALA A 145 -4.90 12.10 -2.48
CA ALA A 145 -5.21 11.15 -1.40
C ALA A 145 -4.25 9.94 -1.42
N VAL A 146 -3.94 9.40 -2.61
CA VAL A 146 -2.93 8.35 -2.76
C VAL A 146 -1.55 8.87 -2.33
N ALA A 147 -1.16 10.08 -2.75
CA ALA A 147 0.11 10.70 -2.37
C ALA A 147 0.23 10.86 -0.85
N ALA A 148 -0.82 11.32 -0.17
CA ALA A 148 -0.86 11.46 1.28
C ALA A 148 -0.73 10.09 1.98
N SER A 149 -1.47 9.08 1.49
CA SER A 149 -1.40 7.71 2.03
C SER A 149 -0.02 7.05 1.87
N MET A 150 0.78 7.50 0.90
CA MET A 150 2.13 6.99 0.60
C MET A 150 3.27 7.87 1.12
N ALA A 151 2.99 8.93 1.86
CA ALA A 151 4.01 9.86 2.35
C ALA A 151 4.83 9.25 3.49
N VAL A 152 5.60 8.19 3.19
CA VAL A 152 6.42 7.44 4.15
C VAL A 152 7.45 8.38 4.80
N PRO A 153 7.45 8.50 6.15
CA PRO A 153 8.41 9.34 6.86
C PRO A 153 9.87 8.99 6.51
N GLY A 154 10.65 10.01 6.21
CA GLY A 154 12.06 9.87 5.81
C GLY A 154 12.27 9.59 4.32
N LEU A 155 11.26 9.13 3.58
CA LEU A 155 11.36 8.79 2.15
C LEU A 155 10.58 9.75 1.26
N VAL A 156 9.37 10.13 1.68
CA VAL A 156 8.48 11.02 0.95
C VAL A 156 8.20 12.25 1.80
N ARG A 157 8.18 13.43 1.17
CA ARG A 157 7.83 14.69 1.85
C ARG A 157 6.38 14.58 2.36
N PRO A 158 6.10 15.04 3.60
CA PRO A 158 4.72 15.16 4.08
C PRO A 158 3.85 16.00 3.13
N ILE A 159 2.59 15.65 3.03
CA ILE A 159 1.62 16.29 2.14
C ILE A 159 0.81 17.30 2.95
N GLU A 160 0.77 18.54 2.48
CA GLU A 160 -0.16 19.54 3.03
C GLU A 160 -1.53 19.38 2.33
N HIS A 161 -2.60 19.25 3.12
CA HIS A 161 -3.96 19.09 2.65
C HIS A 161 -4.94 19.73 3.64
N ASP A 162 -5.70 20.72 3.20
CA ASP A 162 -6.69 21.46 4.01
C ASP A 162 -6.14 21.92 5.37
N GLY A 163 -4.93 22.50 5.37
CA GLY A 163 -4.25 22.99 6.56
C GLY A 163 -3.71 21.91 7.51
N ARG A 164 -3.74 20.63 7.09
CA ARG A 164 -3.17 19.48 7.81
C ARG A 164 -1.85 19.08 7.17
N VAL A 165 -0.96 18.51 7.97
CA VAL A 165 0.28 17.89 7.50
C VAL A 165 0.16 16.39 7.60
N LEU A 166 0.09 15.73 6.45
CA LEU A 166 -0.20 14.31 6.35
C LEU A 166 1.04 13.49 6.01
N VAL A 167 1.10 12.31 6.62
CA VAL A 167 2.09 11.28 6.32
C VAL A 167 1.39 9.94 6.05
N ASP A 168 2.16 8.92 5.67
CA ASP A 168 1.68 7.57 5.40
C ASP A 168 0.77 7.05 6.53
N GLY A 169 -0.41 6.59 6.15
CA GLY A 169 -1.39 6.08 7.10
C GLY A 169 -0.96 4.81 7.84
N GLY A 170 0.06 4.12 7.35
CA GLY A 170 0.63 2.93 8.01
C GLY A 170 1.21 3.21 9.40
N VAL A 171 1.47 4.48 9.74
CA VAL A 171 1.94 4.83 11.10
C VAL A 171 0.83 4.84 12.15
N VAL A 172 -0.46 4.86 11.74
CA VAL A 172 -1.62 4.85 12.65
C VAL A 172 -2.56 3.68 12.37
N ASP A 173 -2.76 3.30 11.11
CA ASP A 173 -3.62 2.19 10.69
C ASP A 173 -2.98 1.38 9.55
N PRO A 174 -2.01 0.52 9.85
CA PRO A 174 -1.30 -0.25 8.83
C PRO A 174 -2.14 -1.34 8.16
N LEU A 175 -3.32 -1.69 8.70
CA LEU A 175 -4.27 -2.64 8.12
C LEU A 175 -5.71 -2.16 8.32
N PRO A 176 -6.31 -1.43 7.35
CA PRO A 176 -7.51 -0.63 7.57
C PRO A 176 -8.83 -1.41 7.45
N PHE A 177 -8.89 -2.66 7.95
CA PHE A 177 -10.12 -3.47 7.86
C PHE A 177 -11.29 -2.91 8.69
N ALA A 178 -11.00 -2.15 9.76
CA ALA A 178 -12.04 -1.52 10.57
C ALA A 178 -12.84 -0.46 9.79
N ALA A 179 -12.25 0.20 8.78
CA ALA A 179 -12.93 1.14 7.90
C ALA A 179 -14.00 0.48 7.01
N LEU A 180 -14.00 -0.84 6.93
CA LEU A 180 -14.94 -1.63 6.13
C LEU A 180 -16.06 -2.28 6.96
N ARG A 181 -16.06 -2.10 8.28
CA ARG A 181 -17.13 -2.65 9.13
C ARG A 181 -18.50 -2.18 8.63
N HIS A 182 -19.44 -3.13 8.57
CA HIS A 182 -20.82 -2.90 8.08
C HIS A 182 -20.95 -2.53 6.60
N LYS A 183 -19.88 -2.64 5.80
CA LYS A 183 -19.94 -2.40 4.34
C LYS A 183 -20.18 -3.66 3.51
N ALA A 184 -19.98 -4.84 4.10
CA ALA A 184 -20.17 -6.15 3.48
C ALA A 184 -20.45 -7.23 4.53
N ASP A 185 -20.88 -8.40 4.06
CA ASP A 185 -21.12 -9.59 4.91
C ASP A 185 -19.80 -10.20 5.40
N VAL A 186 -18.72 -10.09 4.59
CA VAL A 186 -17.41 -10.66 4.86
C VAL A 186 -16.33 -9.59 4.69
N ILE A 187 -15.43 -9.48 5.66
CA ILE A 187 -14.26 -8.60 5.58
C ILE A 187 -13.01 -9.44 5.34
N VAL A 188 -12.35 -9.20 4.22
CA VAL A 188 -11.05 -9.78 3.87
C VAL A 188 -9.96 -8.75 4.13
N ALA A 189 -8.95 -9.07 4.93
CA ALA A 189 -7.81 -8.22 5.18
C ALA A 189 -6.51 -8.90 4.73
N VAL A 190 -5.68 -8.17 3.99
CA VAL A 190 -4.40 -8.65 3.49
C VAL A 190 -3.27 -7.90 4.19
N ASP A 191 -2.58 -8.61 5.07
CA ASP A 191 -1.46 -8.11 5.84
C ASP A 191 -0.13 -8.46 5.13
N VAL A 192 0.52 -7.47 4.58
CA VAL A 192 1.80 -7.57 3.87
C VAL A 192 2.97 -6.97 4.65
N SER A 193 2.79 -6.75 5.94
CA SER A 193 3.85 -6.23 6.81
C SER A 193 5.08 -7.16 6.89
N GLY A 194 4.92 -8.41 6.47
CA GLY A 194 5.97 -9.42 6.41
C GLY A 194 6.09 -10.22 7.70
N GLY A 195 6.88 -11.29 7.64
CA GLY A 195 7.26 -12.11 8.81
C GLY A 195 8.53 -11.60 9.48
N VAL A 196 8.94 -12.30 10.53
CA VAL A 196 10.24 -12.09 11.17
C VAL A 196 11.32 -12.67 10.26
N ALA A 197 12.21 -11.81 9.75
CA ALA A 197 13.47 -12.23 9.12
C ALA A 197 14.59 -12.08 10.14
N GLU A 198 15.44 -13.08 10.26
CA GLU A 198 16.65 -12.96 11.09
C GLU A 198 17.60 -11.96 10.42
N PRO A 199 18.07 -10.94 11.14
CA PRO A 199 19.02 -9.99 10.58
C PRO A 199 20.37 -10.67 10.40
N GLU A 200 20.95 -10.57 9.21
CA GLU A 200 22.30 -11.07 8.93
C GLU A 200 23.40 -10.21 9.59
N SER A 201 23.07 -8.96 9.94
CA SER A 201 23.96 -7.98 10.56
C SER A 201 23.17 -6.91 11.32
N ILE A 202 23.89 -6.10 12.10
CA ILE A 202 23.30 -4.89 12.71
C ILE A 202 22.93 -3.92 11.58
N PRO A 203 21.64 -3.51 11.46
CA PRO A 203 21.20 -2.62 10.38
C PRO A 203 21.77 -1.21 10.54
N ASP A 204 21.95 -0.51 9.44
CA ASP A 204 22.31 0.89 9.43
C ASP A 204 21.17 1.79 9.99
N PRO A 205 21.40 3.10 10.24
CA PRO A 205 20.38 3.97 10.81
C PRO A 205 19.09 4.07 9.98
N TRP A 206 19.19 4.00 8.64
CA TRP A 206 18.02 4.06 7.75
C TRP A 206 17.24 2.74 7.76
N GLU A 207 17.95 1.63 7.68
CA GLU A 207 17.35 0.30 7.83
C GLU A 207 16.69 0.16 9.20
N THR A 208 17.32 0.69 10.26
CA THR A 208 16.77 0.70 11.62
C THR A 208 15.48 1.50 11.70
N LEU A 209 15.39 2.68 11.04
CA LEU A 209 14.17 3.48 11.01
C LEU A 209 13.01 2.71 10.38
N PHE A 210 13.22 2.09 9.22
CA PHE A 210 12.18 1.32 8.55
C PHE A 210 11.82 0.02 9.27
N ALA A 211 12.80 -0.60 9.92
CA ALA A 211 12.55 -1.75 10.79
C ALA A 211 11.68 -1.34 11.99
N ALA A 212 11.97 -0.21 12.62
CA ALA A 212 11.16 0.33 13.73
C ALA A 212 9.72 0.64 13.29
N ILE A 213 9.52 1.26 12.13
CA ILE A 213 8.17 1.48 11.56
C ILE A 213 7.46 0.13 11.35
N THR A 214 8.16 -0.90 10.86
CA THR A 214 7.59 -2.25 10.69
C THR A 214 7.18 -2.84 12.03
N VAL A 215 8.03 -2.76 13.07
CA VAL A 215 7.73 -3.26 14.42
C VAL A 215 6.50 -2.56 15.02
N MET A 216 6.44 -1.22 14.92
CA MET A 216 5.26 -0.45 15.36
C MET A 216 3.99 -0.87 14.62
N GLY A 217 4.08 -1.01 13.29
CA GLY A 217 2.96 -1.47 12.47
C GLY A 217 2.45 -2.85 12.88
N HIS A 218 3.36 -3.81 13.11
CA HIS A 218 2.98 -5.14 13.64
C HIS A 218 2.27 -5.04 14.99
N THR A 219 2.76 -4.20 15.90
CA THR A 219 2.14 -4.01 17.22
C THR A 219 0.72 -3.45 17.07
N ILE A 220 0.53 -2.43 16.23
CA ILE A 220 -0.78 -1.83 15.96
C ILE A 220 -1.75 -2.88 15.38
N VAL A 221 -1.32 -3.66 14.39
CA VAL A 221 -2.16 -4.73 13.80
C VAL A 221 -2.52 -5.77 14.85
N ALA A 222 -1.55 -6.21 15.66
CA ALA A 222 -1.79 -7.20 16.70
C ALA A 222 -2.82 -6.72 17.74
N GLU A 223 -2.74 -5.46 18.16
CA GLU A 223 -3.72 -4.88 19.10
C GLU A 223 -5.11 -4.72 18.44
N LYS A 224 -5.17 -4.28 17.18
CA LYS A 224 -6.45 -4.18 16.46
C LYS A 224 -7.14 -5.53 16.32
N LEU A 225 -6.40 -6.61 16.06
CA LEU A 225 -6.96 -7.96 15.94
C LEU A 225 -7.58 -8.47 17.25
N LYS A 226 -7.08 -8.03 18.41
CA LYS A 226 -7.70 -8.35 19.71
C LYS A 226 -9.07 -7.70 19.89
N SER A 227 -9.26 -6.51 19.31
CA SER A 227 -10.52 -5.75 19.41
C SER A 227 -11.57 -6.18 18.38
N GLY A 228 -11.24 -7.09 17.48
CA GLY A 228 -12.11 -7.64 16.45
C GLY A 228 -11.34 -7.94 15.19
N ALA A 229 -11.28 -9.21 14.81
CA ALA A 229 -10.60 -9.68 13.61
C ALA A 229 -11.48 -9.51 12.36
N PRO A 230 -10.88 -9.45 11.14
CA PRO A 230 -11.60 -9.64 9.89
C PRO A 230 -12.04 -11.11 9.77
N ASP A 231 -13.04 -11.39 8.92
CA ASP A 231 -13.52 -12.76 8.69
C ASP A 231 -12.47 -13.62 7.98
N LEU A 232 -11.64 -13.00 7.15
CA LEU A 232 -10.50 -13.64 6.50
C LEU A 232 -9.26 -12.74 6.61
N LEU A 233 -8.27 -13.18 7.36
CA LEU A 233 -6.94 -12.58 7.37
C LEU A 233 -6.01 -13.40 6.49
N VAL A 234 -5.41 -12.75 5.49
CA VAL A 234 -4.46 -13.33 4.53
C VAL A 234 -3.08 -12.74 4.78
N ARG A 235 -2.07 -13.59 4.90
CA ARG A 235 -0.67 -13.20 5.09
C ARG A 235 0.20 -13.94 4.07
N PRO A 236 0.56 -13.31 2.95
CA PRO A 236 1.48 -13.89 1.98
C PRO A 236 2.85 -14.16 2.61
N ASN A 237 3.50 -15.25 2.21
CA ASN A 237 4.83 -15.60 2.71
C ASN A 237 5.92 -14.77 1.99
N ILE A 238 6.09 -13.54 2.40
CA ILE A 238 6.99 -12.53 1.80
C ILE A 238 7.95 -11.92 2.83
N GLY A 239 8.09 -12.54 4.00
CA GLY A 239 8.87 -12.02 5.13
C GLY A 239 10.36 -11.82 4.85
N ILE A 240 10.92 -12.55 3.87
CA ILE A 240 12.33 -12.44 3.47
C ILE A 240 12.67 -11.13 2.74
N PHE A 241 11.66 -10.38 2.25
CA PHE A 241 11.88 -9.13 1.52
C PHE A 241 11.84 -7.93 2.47
N ARG A 242 12.67 -6.93 2.17
CA ARG A 242 12.69 -5.65 2.89
C ARG A 242 11.62 -4.70 2.33
N MET A 243 11.28 -3.66 3.10
CA MET A 243 10.27 -2.67 2.73
C MET A 243 10.63 -1.90 1.44
N LEU A 244 11.91 -1.75 1.12
CA LEU A 244 12.40 -0.99 -0.04
C LEU A 244 12.86 -1.87 -1.22
N ASP A 245 12.62 -3.17 -1.21
CA ASP A 245 13.07 -4.13 -2.23
C ASP A 245 12.26 -4.06 -3.54
N PHE A 246 11.91 -2.87 -4.00
CA PHE A 246 11.12 -2.69 -5.24
C PHE A 246 11.76 -3.29 -6.49
N PHE A 247 13.08 -3.36 -6.55
CA PHE A 247 13.80 -4.02 -7.65
C PHE A 247 13.69 -5.56 -7.62
N GLN A 248 13.19 -6.13 -6.53
CA GLN A 248 12.90 -7.56 -6.40
C GLN A 248 11.43 -7.91 -6.74
N ALA A 249 10.71 -7.03 -7.43
CA ALA A 249 9.29 -7.17 -7.73
C ALA A 249 8.92 -8.57 -8.28
N SER A 250 9.69 -9.10 -9.23
CA SER A 250 9.46 -10.45 -9.79
C SER A 250 9.64 -11.56 -8.76
N ALA A 251 10.56 -11.42 -7.81
CA ALA A 251 10.76 -12.40 -6.74
C ALA A 251 9.62 -12.34 -5.72
N ILE A 252 9.19 -11.13 -5.34
CA ILE A 252 8.04 -10.91 -4.44
C ILE A 252 6.76 -11.52 -5.03
N LEU A 253 6.49 -11.25 -6.31
CA LEU A 253 5.31 -11.79 -7.00
C LEU A 253 5.34 -13.33 -7.07
N ARG A 254 6.52 -13.94 -7.30
CA ARG A 254 6.65 -15.41 -7.27
C ARG A 254 6.44 -15.97 -5.86
N ALA A 255 6.99 -15.34 -4.85
CA ALA A 255 6.82 -15.77 -3.45
C ALA A 255 5.35 -15.64 -2.99
N ALA A 256 4.60 -14.67 -3.53
CA ALA A 256 3.18 -14.49 -3.24
C ALA A 256 2.26 -15.44 -4.01
N GLU A 257 2.73 -16.12 -5.08
CA GLU A 257 1.86 -16.95 -5.93
C GLU A 257 1.05 -18.02 -5.16
N PRO A 258 1.61 -18.72 -4.15
CA PRO A 258 0.85 -19.73 -3.40
C PRO A 258 -0.39 -19.18 -2.68
N VAL A 259 -0.42 -17.90 -2.31
CA VAL A 259 -1.54 -17.29 -1.61
C VAL A 259 -2.83 -17.27 -2.43
N LYS A 260 -2.73 -17.36 -3.76
CA LYS A 260 -3.90 -17.41 -4.65
C LYS A 260 -4.79 -18.62 -4.35
N ALA A 261 -4.18 -19.78 -4.13
CA ALA A 261 -4.92 -20.99 -3.80
C ALA A 261 -5.63 -20.86 -2.44
N GLU A 262 -4.93 -20.30 -1.44
CA GLU A 262 -5.50 -20.04 -0.11
C GLU A 262 -6.71 -19.10 -0.20
N VAL A 263 -6.58 -17.98 -0.92
CA VAL A 263 -7.67 -17.00 -1.09
C VAL A 263 -8.87 -17.66 -1.77
N LYS A 264 -8.66 -18.38 -2.86
CA LYS A 264 -9.75 -19.04 -3.60
C LYS A 264 -10.50 -20.04 -2.72
N GLU A 265 -9.80 -20.86 -1.96
CA GLU A 265 -10.41 -21.84 -1.09
C GLU A 265 -11.18 -21.19 0.07
N ARG A 266 -10.49 -20.32 0.84
CA ARG A 266 -11.04 -19.77 2.09
C ARG A 266 -12.16 -18.76 1.82
N LEU A 267 -11.93 -17.83 0.86
CA LEU A 267 -12.95 -16.87 0.48
C LEU A 267 -14.13 -17.56 -0.22
N GLY A 268 -13.87 -18.53 -1.10
CA GLY A 268 -14.94 -19.29 -1.76
C GLY A 268 -15.89 -19.96 -0.78
N LYS A 269 -15.39 -20.54 0.31
CA LYS A 269 -16.21 -21.10 1.40
C LYS A 269 -17.06 -20.02 2.08
N LEU A 270 -16.44 -18.90 2.46
CA LEU A 270 -17.14 -17.81 3.16
C LEU A 270 -18.25 -17.14 2.33
N LEU A 271 -18.09 -17.09 1.01
CA LEU A 271 -19.09 -16.51 0.10
C LEU A 271 -20.23 -17.48 -0.26
N ALA A 272 -20.03 -18.79 -0.09
CA ALA A 272 -21.03 -19.82 -0.38
C ALA A 272 -22.01 -20.04 0.80
N ASP A 273 -21.52 -19.89 2.03
CA ASP A 273 -22.30 -19.96 3.27
C ASP A 273 -23.26 -18.77 3.42
#